data_866022d0b850de079734b77475f2fe91
#
_entry.id   866022d0b850de079734b77475f2fe91
#
_cell.length_a   1.000
_cell.length_b   1.000
_cell.length_c   1.000
_cell.angle_alpha   90.00
_cell.angle_beta   90.00
_cell.angle_gamma   90.00
#
_symmetry.space_group_name_H-M   'P 1'
#
loop_
_entity.id
_entity.type
_entity.pdbx_description
1 polymer ?
#
loop_
_entity_poly.entity_id
_entity_poly.type
_entity_poly.pdbx_seq_one_letter_code
_entity_poly.pdbx_strand_id
1 'polypeptide(L)'
;MINEVMLIFIKMKLQGLSPNVVSYATFIDALCKLGRVDDAVLQFNQMINEGVTPNNIVFNSLVYGLCIVDKWEKVEELFFEMLNQGIRPNIVFFNTILCNLCKEGRIMKARRLVDSMVCMGVKPDVISYTTLIDGHCLAGRMDEAAKLLDGMVSAGLKPNIVSYNTLLHDYCKAGRIDNAYCLF
;
A
#
# COMPACT_ATOMS: atom_id res chain seq x y z
N MET A 1 14.67 20.15 2.89
CA MET A 1 13.34 19.68 3.35
C MET A 1 13.41 18.55 4.39
N ILE A 2 14.07 17.42 4.14
CA ILE A 2 14.02 16.28 5.08
C ILE A 2 14.93 16.46 6.28
N ASN A 3 16.13 17.03 6.10
CA ASN A 3 16.97 17.44 7.22
C ASN A 3 16.26 18.46 8.14
N GLU A 4 15.35 19.23 7.61
CA GLU A 4 14.54 20.19 8.37
C GLU A 4 13.51 19.48 9.26
N VAL A 5 12.82 18.46 8.75
CA VAL A 5 11.87 17.66 9.55
C VAL A 5 12.59 16.97 10.71
N MET A 6 13.76 16.36 10.44
CA MET A 6 14.60 15.75 11.48
C MET A 6 15.05 16.78 12.50
N LEU A 7 15.52 17.96 12.04
CA LEU A 7 15.96 19.04 12.92
C LEU A 7 14.82 19.56 13.79
N ILE A 8 13.63 19.73 13.23
CA ILE A 8 12.44 20.16 13.98
C ILE A 8 12.07 19.14 15.04
N PHE A 9 12.04 17.83 14.69
CA PHE A 9 11.71 16.77 15.63
C PHE A 9 12.73 16.70 16.78
N ILE A 10 14.03 16.80 16.48
CA ILE A 10 15.10 16.82 17.49
C ILE A 10 14.99 18.08 18.36
N LYS A 11 14.79 19.26 17.77
CA LYS A 11 14.62 20.51 18.52
C LYS A 11 13.43 20.46 19.46
N MET A 12 12.31 19.87 19.02
CA MET A 12 11.13 19.67 19.85
C MET A 12 11.48 18.86 21.12
N LYS A 13 12.21 17.74 20.98
CA LYS A 13 12.67 16.93 22.12
C LYS A 13 13.65 17.66 23.03
N LEU A 14 14.60 18.40 22.44
CA LEU A 14 15.59 19.18 23.21
C LEU A 14 14.95 20.33 24.02
N GLN A 15 13.80 20.85 23.58
CA GLN A 15 13.03 21.85 24.29
C GLN A 15 12.08 21.25 25.35
N GLY A 16 12.16 19.92 25.61
CA GLY A 16 11.30 19.25 26.57
C GLY A 16 9.86 19.06 26.12
N LEU A 17 9.57 19.30 24.84
CA LEU A 17 8.24 19.06 24.27
C LEU A 17 8.10 17.57 23.91
N SER A 18 7.10 16.92 24.45
CA SER A 18 6.82 15.49 24.16
C SER A 18 6.18 15.33 22.77
N PRO A 19 6.80 14.58 21.85
CA PRO A 19 6.19 14.27 20.56
C PRO A 19 4.89 13.48 20.76
N ASN A 20 3.88 13.81 19.97
CA ASN A 20 2.62 13.08 19.91
C ASN A 20 2.57 12.18 18.67
N VAL A 21 1.44 11.47 18.47
CA VAL A 21 1.23 10.57 17.33
C VAL A 21 1.43 11.29 15.97
N VAL A 22 1.06 12.56 15.86
CA VAL A 22 1.21 13.33 14.61
C VAL A 22 2.69 13.62 14.34
N SER A 23 3.44 14.01 15.36
CA SER A 23 4.89 14.26 15.25
C SER A 23 5.64 13.01 14.81
N TYR A 24 5.35 11.87 15.45
CA TYR A 24 5.94 10.58 15.08
C TYR A 24 5.52 10.13 13.68
N ALA A 25 4.23 10.21 13.33
CA ALA A 25 3.73 9.84 12.00
C ALA A 25 4.43 10.63 10.88
N THR A 26 4.55 11.94 11.05
CA THR A 26 5.23 12.82 10.08
C THR A 26 6.71 12.46 9.94
N PHE A 27 7.38 12.17 11.05
CA PHE A 27 8.81 11.84 11.03
C PHE A 27 9.06 10.45 10.43
N ILE A 28 8.26 9.45 10.81
CA ILE A 28 8.33 8.08 10.25
C ILE A 28 8.03 8.11 8.75
N ASP A 29 7.00 8.83 8.30
CA ASP A 29 6.67 8.98 6.88
C ASP A 29 7.83 9.60 6.08
N ALA A 30 8.45 10.65 6.62
CA ALA A 30 9.61 11.28 6.00
C ALA A 30 10.80 10.32 5.87
N LEU A 31 11.08 9.50 6.89
CA LEU A 31 12.14 8.50 6.87
C LEU A 31 11.84 7.38 5.85
N CYS A 32 10.61 6.90 5.79
CA CYS A 32 10.18 5.89 4.82
C CYS A 32 10.33 6.39 3.37
N LYS A 33 9.90 7.61 3.08
CA LYS A 33 10.05 8.24 1.75
C LYS A 33 11.50 8.42 1.31
N LEU A 34 12.43 8.48 2.26
CA LEU A 34 13.87 8.53 2.00
C LEU A 34 14.54 7.17 1.85
N GLY A 35 13.80 6.07 2.01
CA GLY A 35 14.38 4.74 2.09
C GLY A 35 15.13 4.44 3.41
N ARG A 36 15.08 5.35 4.41
CA ARG A 36 15.67 5.15 5.74
C ARG A 36 14.75 4.34 6.64
N VAL A 37 14.37 3.16 6.17
CA VAL A 37 13.30 2.36 6.78
C VAL A 37 13.72 1.78 8.14
N ASP A 38 14.99 1.45 8.32
CA ASP A 38 15.48 0.96 9.63
C ASP A 38 15.41 2.07 10.69
N ASP A 39 15.69 3.31 10.33
CA ASP A 39 15.51 4.45 11.24
C ASP A 39 14.03 4.71 11.53
N ALA A 40 13.14 4.51 10.54
CA ALA A 40 11.70 4.62 10.73
C ALA A 40 11.18 3.58 11.74
N VAL A 41 11.66 2.34 11.65
CA VAL A 41 11.33 1.26 12.62
C VAL A 41 11.87 1.59 14.00
N LEU A 42 13.07 2.16 14.12
CA LEU A 42 13.60 2.62 15.41
C LEU A 42 12.71 3.70 16.03
N GLN A 43 12.23 4.66 15.23
CA GLN A 43 11.33 5.70 15.71
C GLN A 43 9.96 5.16 16.12
N PHE A 44 9.46 4.15 15.41
CA PHE A 44 8.23 3.44 15.78
C PHE A 44 8.37 2.75 17.13
N ASN A 45 9.47 2.03 17.37
CA ASN A 45 9.72 1.38 18.65
C ASN A 45 9.87 2.42 19.78
N GLN A 46 10.52 3.55 19.50
CA GLN A 46 10.66 4.63 20.47
C GLN A 46 9.30 5.25 20.81
N MET A 47 8.43 5.45 19.81
CA MET A 47 7.06 5.93 20.00
C MET A 47 6.29 5.04 20.98
N ILE A 48 6.36 3.72 20.80
CA ILE A 48 5.69 2.75 21.69
C ILE A 48 6.29 2.81 23.10
N ASN A 49 7.62 2.86 23.22
CA ASN A 49 8.33 2.93 24.51
C ASN A 49 8.01 4.22 25.27
N GLU A 50 7.73 5.30 24.60
CA GLU A 50 7.29 6.58 25.18
C GLU A 50 5.77 6.59 25.51
N GLY A 51 5.06 5.47 25.31
CA GLY A 51 3.64 5.34 25.60
C GLY A 51 2.72 6.03 24.59
N VAL A 52 3.24 6.43 23.42
CA VAL A 52 2.44 7.05 22.36
C VAL A 52 1.84 5.94 21.49
N THR A 53 0.51 5.82 21.49
CA THR A 53 -0.20 4.79 20.71
C THR A 53 -0.13 5.10 19.21
N PRO A 54 0.36 4.18 18.37
CA PRO A 54 0.33 4.32 16.91
C PRO A 54 -1.11 4.36 16.36
N ASN A 55 -1.24 4.86 15.15
CA ASN A 55 -2.50 4.84 14.40
C ASN A 55 -2.29 4.27 12.99
N ASN A 56 -3.37 4.16 12.21
CA ASN A 56 -3.31 3.66 10.84
C ASN A 56 -2.30 4.43 9.95
N ILE A 57 -2.09 5.73 10.19
CA ILE A 57 -1.15 6.54 9.39
C ILE A 57 0.29 6.05 9.60
N VAL A 58 0.68 5.82 10.85
CA VAL A 58 2.02 5.30 11.20
C VAL A 58 2.25 3.93 10.54
N PHE A 59 1.29 3.01 10.69
CA PHE A 59 1.39 1.67 10.09
C PHE A 59 1.44 1.72 8.56
N ASN A 60 0.62 2.56 7.92
CA ASN A 60 0.63 2.71 6.45
C ASN A 60 1.98 3.25 5.95
N SER A 61 2.58 4.23 6.64
CA SER A 61 3.90 4.77 6.29
C SER A 61 5.00 3.73 6.42
N LEU A 62 4.98 2.93 7.50
CA LEU A 62 5.96 1.85 7.71
C LEU A 62 5.81 0.74 6.66
N VAL A 63 4.58 0.29 6.37
CA VAL A 63 4.32 -0.70 5.32
C VAL A 63 4.84 -0.21 3.98
N TYR A 64 4.55 1.05 3.62
CA TYR A 64 5.05 1.65 2.39
C TYR A 64 6.59 1.59 2.32
N GLY A 65 7.27 2.02 3.38
CA GLY A 65 8.72 1.99 3.47
C GLY A 65 9.28 0.57 3.37
N LEU A 66 8.74 -0.38 4.13
CA LEU A 66 9.17 -1.77 4.14
C LEU A 66 8.99 -2.46 2.79
N CYS A 67 7.87 -2.19 2.10
CA CYS A 67 7.63 -2.70 0.76
C CYS A 67 8.66 -2.18 -0.26
N ILE A 68 9.01 -0.88 -0.21
CA ILE A 68 10.00 -0.30 -1.13
C ILE A 68 11.37 -0.95 -0.99
N VAL A 69 11.76 -1.35 0.22
CA VAL A 69 13.07 -1.99 0.50
C VAL A 69 12.99 -3.52 0.52
N ASP A 70 11.90 -4.11 0.02
CA ASP A 70 11.66 -5.57 -0.11
C ASP A 70 11.77 -6.36 1.22
N LYS A 71 11.45 -5.71 2.35
CA LYS A 71 11.50 -6.35 3.69
C LYS A 71 10.15 -6.98 4.05
N TRP A 72 9.69 -7.99 3.27
CA TRP A 72 8.38 -8.61 3.41
C TRP A 72 8.14 -9.30 4.76
N GLU A 73 9.15 -9.90 5.34
CA GLU A 73 9.06 -10.52 6.67
C GLU A 73 8.64 -9.50 7.74
N LYS A 74 9.24 -8.29 7.67
CA LYS A 74 8.87 -7.19 8.57
C LYS A 74 7.48 -6.62 8.30
N VAL A 75 6.97 -6.72 7.07
CA VAL A 75 5.58 -6.33 6.76
C VAL A 75 4.59 -7.26 7.46
N GLU A 76 4.87 -8.57 7.48
CA GLU A 76 4.05 -9.55 8.20
C GLU A 76 4.10 -9.33 9.71
N GLU A 77 5.29 -9.09 10.27
CA GLU A 77 5.46 -8.76 11.69
C GLU A 77 4.67 -7.50 12.07
N LEU A 78 4.77 -6.45 11.24
CA LEU A 78 4.07 -5.19 11.45
C LEU A 78 2.54 -5.35 11.38
N PHE A 79 2.05 -6.23 10.50
CA PHE A 79 0.64 -6.56 10.42
C PHE A 79 0.13 -7.22 11.72
N PHE A 80 0.88 -8.17 12.26
CA PHE A 80 0.53 -8.80 13.53
C PHE A 80 0.60 -7.81 14.71
N GLU A 81 1.60 -6.93 14.71
CA GLU A 81 1.71 -5.89 15.73
C GLU A 81 0.51 -4.94 15.69
N MET A 82 0.07 -4.54 14.49
CA MET A 82 -1.12 -3.71 14.30
C MET A 82 -2.38 -4.37 14.90
N LEU A 83 -2.56 -5.67 14.67
CA LEU A 83 -3.68 -6.44 15.23
C LEU A 83 -3.59 -6.59 16.74
N ASN A 84 -2.39 -6.85 17.28
CA ASN A 84 -2.15 -6.98 18.71
C ASN A 84 -2.48 -5.69 19.47
N GLN A 85 -2.26 -4.54 18.84
CA GLN A 85 -2.64 -3.23 19.38
C GLN A 85 -4.13 -2.90 19.19
N GLY A 86 -4.93 -3.83 18.68
CA GLY A 86 -6.36 -3.62 18.41
C GLY A 86 -6.66 -2.66 17.25
N ILE A 87 -5.65 -2.32 16.44
CA ILE A 87 -5.80 -1.45 15.28
C ILE A 87 -6.16 -2.31 14.08
N ARG A 88 -7.32 -2.04 13.47
CA ARG A 88 -7.74 -2.77 12.27
C ARG A 88 -7.08 -2.18 11.02
N PRO A 89 -6.44 -3.03 10.18
CA PRO A 89 -5.95 -2.59 8.88
C PRO A 89 -7.07 -1.99 8.03
N ASN A 90 -6.78 -0.89 7.38
CA ASN A 90 -7.72 -0.21 6.49
C ASN A 90 -7.41 -0.49 5.02
N ILE A 91 -8.24 0.03 4.12
CA ILE A 91 -8.09 -0.11 2.67
C ILE A 91 -6.73 0.40 2.17
N VAL A 92 -6.20 1.48 2.75
CA VAL A 92 -4.91 2.07 2.36
C VAL A 92 -3.76 1.10 2.68
N PHE A 93 -3.79 0.44 3.86
CA PHE A 93 -2.82 -0.58 4.24
C PHE A 93 -2.77 -1.72 3.20
N PHE A 94 -3.92 -2.29 2.87
CA PHE A 94 -4.01 -3.38 1.90
C PHE A 94 -3.60 -2.93 0.49
N ASN A 95 -4.07 -1.78 0.01
CA ASN A 95 -3.73 -1.28 -1.31
C ASN A 95 -2.23 -0.96 -1.45
N THR A 96 -1.56 -0.53 -0.38
CA THR A 96 -0.11 -0.31 -0.37
C THR A 96 0.64 -1.62 -0.61
N ILE A 97 0.29 -2.69 0.11
CA ILE A 97 0.89 -4.01 -0.06
C ILE A 97 0.56 -4.57 -1.45
N LEU A 98 -0.70 -4.47 -1.86
CA LEU A 98 -1.19 -4.96 -3.14
C LEU A 98 -0.42 -4.33 -4.32
N CYS A 99 -0.23 -3.02 -4.29
CA CYS A 99 0.50 -2.29 -5.32
C CYS A 99 1.95 -2.80 -5.47
N ASN A 100 2.64 -3.04 -4.35
CA ASN A 100 4.02 -3.52 -4.40
C ASN A 100 4.09 -4.99 -4.86
N LEU A 101 3.19 -5.86 -4.40
CA LEU A 101 3.11 -7.25 -4.88
C LEU A 101 2.86 -7.34 -6.39
N CYS A 102 1.96 -6.49 -6.92
CA CYS A 102 1.67 -6.42 -8.35
C CYS A 102 2.88 -5.93 -9.16
N LYS A 103 3.56 -4.88 -8.71
CA LYS A 103 4.79 -4.37 -9.36
C LYS A 103 5.91 -5.39 -9.41
N GLU A 104 6.03 -6.24 -8.39
CA GLU A 104 7.02 -7.33 -8.33
C GLU A 104 6.58 -8.59 -9.08
N GLY A 105 5.41 -8.59 -9.72
CA GLY A 105 4.86 -9.76 -10.42
C GLY A 105 4.39 -10.88 -9.48
N ARG A 106 4.28 -10.63 -8.18
CA ARG A 106 3.84 -11.62 -7.18
C ARG A 106 2.31 -11.78 -7.16
N ILE A 107 1.71 -12.01 -8.32
CA ILE A 107 0.25 -12.00 -8.54
C ILE A 107 -0.51 -12.98 -7.63
N MET A 108 0.06 -14.18 -7.37
CA MET A 108 -0.58 -15.16 -6.49
C MET A 108 -0.64 -14.67 -5.04
N LYS A 109 0.37 -13.94 -4.57
CA LYS A 109 0.35 -13.32 -3.23
C LYS A 109 -0.63 -12.16 -3.19
N ALA A 110 -0.67 -11.34 -4.24
CA ALA A 110 -1.64 -10.24 -4.39
C ALA A 110 -3.09 -10.76 -4.29
N ARG A 111 -3.42 -11.87 -4.96
CA ARG A 111 -4.74 -12.49 -4.90
C ARG A 111 -5.09 -12.97 -3.48
N ARG A 112 -4.18 -13.69 -2.83
CA ARG A 112 -4.37 -14.13 -1.43
C ARG A 112 -4.56 -12.96 -0.47
N LEU A 113 -3.87 -11.85 -0.72
CA LEU A 113 -4.04 -10.62 0.08
C LEU A 113 -5.45 -10.06 -0.05
N VAL A 114 -6.03 -10.06 -1.26
CA VAL A 114 -7.42 -9.62 -1.47
C VAL A 114 -8.41 -10.56 -0.76
N ASP A 115 -8.19 -11.88 -0.80
CA ASP A 115 -9.00 -12.83 -0.05
C ASP A 115 -8.95 -12.54 1.45
N SER A 116 -7.75 -12.29 2.00
CA SER A 116 -7.56 -11.91 3.42
C SER A 116 -8.24 -10.59 3.77
N MET A 117 -8.15 -9.60 2.88
CA MET A 117 -8.80 -8.29 3.02
C MET A 117 -10.32 -8.44 3.14
N VAL A 118 -10.94 -9.24 2.28
CA VAL A 118 -12.38 -9.53 2.32
C VAL A 118 -12.76 -10.27 3.60
N CYS A 119 -11.98 -11.29 4.02
CA CYS A 119 -12.20 -12.02 5.27
C CYS A 119 -12.15 -11.11 6.50
N MET A 120 -11.36 -10.04 6.47
CA MET A 120 -11.28 -9.04 7.53
C MET A 120 -12.39 -7.96 7.44
N GLY A 121 -13.29 -8.07 6.48
CA GLY A 121 -14.40 -7.14 6.27
C GLY A 121 -14.03 -5.84 5.56
N VAL A 122 -12.82 -5.77 5.00
CA VAL A 122 -12.37 -4.63 4.19
C VAL A 122 -12.69 -4.90 2.73
N LYS A 123 -13.63 -4.15 2.16
CA LYS A 123 -14.05 -4.34 0.76
C LYS A 123 -13.03 -3.73 -0.21
N PRO A 124 -12.59 -4.49 -1.24
CA PRO A 124 -11.81 -3.93 -2.33
C PRO A 124 -12.50 -2.75 -2.99
N ASP A 125 -11.76 -1.72 -3.32
CA ASP A 125 -12.23 -0.52 -4.00
C ASP A 125 -11.71 -0.43 -5.44
N VAL A 126 -12.02 0.68 -6.11
CA VAL A 126 -11.56 0.97 -7.48
C VAL A 126 -10.03 0.89 -7.59
N ILE A 127 -9.31 1.33 -6.55
CA ILE A 127 -7.83 1.30 -6.52
C ILE A 127 -7.35 -0.16 -6.43
N SER A 128 -7.97 -0.99 -5.58
CA SER A 128 -7.64 -2.42 -5.44
C SER A 128 -7.78 -3.15 -6.78
N TYR A 129 -8.94 -2.98 -7.45
CA TYR A 129 -9.18 -3.62 -8.75
C TYR A 129 -8.23 -3.11 -9.84
N THR A 130 -8.05 -1.79 -9.94
CA THR A 130 -7.15 -1.20 -10.95
C THR A 130 -5.70 -1.67 -10.75
N THR A 131 -5.26 -1.78 -9.49
CA THR A 131 -3.92 -2.31 -9.15
C THR A 131 -3.77 -3.78 -9.56
N LEU A 132 -4.80 -4.61 -9.37
CA LEU A 132 -4.79 -6.01 -9.81
C LEU A 132 -4.78 -6.10 -11.34
N ILE A 133 -5.58 -5.29 -12.04
CA ILE A 133 -5.61 -5.23 -13.49
C ILE A 133 -4.20 -4.90 -14.00
N ASP A 134 -3.57 -3.84 -13.48
CA ASP A 134 -2.21 -3.44 -13.83
C ASP A 134 -1.20 -4.59 -13.60
N GLY A 135 -1.25 -5.23 -12.42
CA GLY A 135 -0.40 -6.35 -12.09
C GLY A 135 -0.57 -7.56 -13.04
N HIS A 136 -1.80 -7.89 -13.43
CA HIS A 136 -2.06 -8.95 -14.40
C HIS A 136 -1.56 -8.56 -15.79
N CYS A 137 -1.73 -7.32 -16.20
CA CYS A 137 -1.20 -6.78 -17.46
C CYS A 137 0.33 -6.85 -17.50
N LEU A 138 1.02 -6.39 -16.45
CA LEU A 138 2.47 -6.49 -16.32
C LEU A 138 2.98 -7.94 -16.39
N ALA A 139 2.19 -8.90 -15.93
CA ALA A 139 2.47 -10.33 -16.01
C ALA A 139 2.08 -10.97 -17.35
N GLY A 140 1.60 -10.19 -18.34
CA GLY A 140 1.13 -10.68 -19.65
C GLY A 140 -0.19 -11.46 -19.60
N ARG A 141 -0.94 -11.38 -18.49
CA ARG A 141 -2.19 -12.13 -18.25
C ARG A 141 -3.41 -11.27 -18.55
N MET A 142 -3.54 -10.84 -19.79
CA MET A 142 -4.56 -9.86 -20.19
C MET A 142 -6.00 -10.38 -20.08
N ASP A 143 -6.21 -11.69 -20.30
CA ASP A 143 -7.55 -12.27 -20.22
C ASP A 143 -8.06 -12.30 -18.76
N GLU A 144 -7.15 -12.51 -17.79
CA GLU A 144 -7.45 -12.38 -16.37
C GLU A 144 -7.67 -10.93 -15.96
N ALA A 145 -6.91 -10.00 -16.52
CA ALA A 145 -7.09 -8.57 -16.29
C ALA A 145 -8.46 -8.08 -16.79
N ALA A 146 -8.92 -8.55 -17.97
CA ALA A 146 -10.25 -8.25 -18.48
C ALA A 146 -11.36 -8.79 -17.57
N LYS A 147 -11.23 -10.04 -17.07
CA LYS A 147 -12.18 -10.61 -16.09
C LYS A 147 -12.23 -9.82 -14.78
N LEU A 148 -11.13 -9.20 -14.36
CA LEU A 148 -11.12 -8.33 -13.19
C LEU A 148 -11.91 -7.04 -13.44
N LEU A 149 -11.90 -6.49 -14.66
CA LEU A 149 -12.74 -5.35 -15.02
C LEU A 149 -14.23 -5.70 -14.91
N ASP A 150 -14.64 -6.88 -15.42
CA ASP A 150 -16.01 -7.40 -15.29
C ASP A 150 -16.37 -7.66 -13.82
N GLY A 151 -15.44 -8.22 -13.06
CA GLY A 151 -15.58 -8.44 -11.62
C GLY A 151 -15.78 -7.14 -10.84
N MET A 152 -15.08 -6.08 -11.22
CA MET A 152 -15.23 -4.73 -10.66
C MET A 152 -16.66 -4.19 -10.86
N VAL A 153 -17.20 -4.31 -12.09
CA VAL A 153 -18.58 -3.91 -12.41
C VAL A 153 -19.58 -4.76 -11.62
N SER A 154 -19.37 -6.08 -11.55
CA SER A 154 -20.21 -7.01 -10.79
C SER A 154 -20.22 -6.71 -9.29
N ALA A 155 -19.13 -6.17 -8.76
CA ALA A 155 -19.03 -5.68 -7.38
C ALA A 155 -19.71 -4.32 -7.15
N GLY A 156 -20.34 -3.75 -8.17
CA GLY A 156 -21.02 -2.45 -8.12
C GLY A 156 -20.08 -1.25 -8.17
N LEU A 157 -18.82 -1.48 -8.54
CA LEU A 157 -17.83 -0.42 -8.70
C LEU A 157 -17.84 0.09 -10.14
N LYS A 158 -17.67 1.41 -10.31
CA LYS A 158 -17.54 2.02 -11.64
C LYS A 158 -16.05 2.03 -12.06
N PRO A 159 -15.68 1.31 -13.15
CA PRO A 159 -14.36 1.48 -13.75
C PRO A 159 -14.13 2.94 -14.13
N ASN A 160 -12.92 3.42 -13.93
CA ASN A 160 -12.53 4.77 -14.27
C ASN A 160 -11.58 4.78 -15.48
N ILE A 161 -11.21 5.97 -15.93
CA ILE A 161 -10.32 6.14 -17.07
C ILE A 161 -8.98 5.39 -16.91
N VAL A 162 -8.49 5.26 -15.67
CA VAL A 162 -7.23 4.54 -15.39
C VAL A 162 -7.43 3.05 -15.64
N SER A 163 -8.55 2.44 -15.17
CA SER A 163 -8.85 1.02 -15.38
C SER A 163 -8.88 0.65 -16.87
N TYR A 164 -9.53 1.48 -17.69
CA TYR A 164 -9.59 1.28 -19.15
C TYR A 164 -8.26 1.54 -19.82
N ASN A 165 -7.57 2.64 -19.49
CA ASN A 165 -6.29 2.99 -20.11
C ASN A 165 -5.21 1.93 -19.84
N THR A 166 -5.18 1.32 -18.66
CA THR A 166 -4.27 0.23 -18.34
C THR A 166 -4.46 -0.94 -19.31
N LEU A 167 -5.70 -1.43 -19.44
CA LEU A 167 -6.02 -2.53 -20.35
C LEU A 167 -5.77 -2.16 -21.82
N LEU A 168 -6.21 -0.98 -22.25
CA LEU A 168 -6.06 -0.50 -23.63
C LEU A 168 -4.59 -0.41 -24.02
N HIS A 169 -3.76 0.18 -23.14
CA HIS A 169 -2.31 0.30 -23.37
C HIS A 169 -1.66 -1.06 -23.59
N ASP A 170 -2.00 -2.04 -22.72
CA ASP A 170 -1.33 -3.34 -22.78
C ASP A 170 -1.87 -4.23 -23.90
N TYR A 171 -3.15 -4.13 -24.27
CA TYR A 171 -3.67 -4.76 -25.50
C TYR A 171 -2.98 -4.23 -26.73
N CYS A 172 -2.82 -2.90 -26.84
CA CYS A 172 -2.11 -2.28 -27.97
C CYS A 172 -0.63 -2.72 -28.01
N LYS A 173 0.04 -2.74 -26.85
CA LYS A 173 1.44 -3.17 -26.73
C LYS A 173 1.64 -4.64 -27.11
N ALA A 174 0.66 -5.49 -26.83
CA ALA A 174 0.65 -6.91 -27.20
C ALA A 174 0.17 -7.17 -28.64
N GLY A 175 -0.19 -6.14 -29.41
CA GLY A 175 -0.73 -6.28 -30.77
C GLY A 175 -2.15 -6.86 -30.82
N ARG A 176 -2.86 -6.96 -29.68
CA ARG A 176 -4.23 -7.51 -29.58
C ARG A 176 -5.28 -6.41 -29.79
N ILE A 177 -5.23 -5.74 -30.94
CA ILE A 177 -6.03 -4.55 -31.25
C ILE A 177 -7.54 -4.86 -31.23
N ASP A 178 -7.95 -6.03 -31.71
CA ASP A 178 -9.36 -6.43 -31.72
C ASP A 178 -9.95 -6.49 -30.29
N ASN A 179 -9.17 -6.97 -29.33
CA ASN A 179 -9.57 -6.99 -27.93
C ASN A 179 -9.68 -5.58 -27.33
N ALA A 180 -8.83 -4.64 -27.79
CA ALA A 180 -8.90 -3.25 -27.38
C ALA A 180 -10.19 -2.58 -27.88
N TYR A 181 -10.67 -2.91 -29.10
CA TYR A 181 -11.94 -2.42 -29.61
C TYR A 181 -13.15 -2.99 -28.84
N CYS A 182 -13.06 -4.21 -28.32
CA CYS A 182 -14.16 -4.84 -27.57
C CYS A 182 -14.34 -4.25 -26.15
N LEU A 183 -13.46 -3.37 -25.70
CA LEU A 183 -13.59 -2.69 -24.39
C LEU A 183 -14.58 -1.52 -24.41
N PHE A 184 -15.02 -1.11 -25.60
CA PHE A 184 -15.98 -0.02 -25.85
C PHE A 184 -17.28 -0.53 -26.45
#